data_7dc3713e55e0c96de5ea159c860ad202
#
_entry.id   7dc3713e55e0c96de5ea159c860ad202
#
_cell.length_a   1.000
_cell.length_b   1.000
_cell.length_c   1.000
_cell.angle_alpha   90.00
_cell.angle_beta   90.00
_cell.angle_gamma   90.00
#
_symmetry.space_group_name_H-M   'P 1'
#
loop_
_entity.id
_entity.type
_entity.pdbx_description
1 polymer ?
#
loop_
_entity_poly.entity_id
_entity_poly.type
_entity_poly.pdbx_seq_one_letter_code
_entity_poly.pdbx_strand_id
1 'polypeptide(L)'
;MPMAQHSTFTIHRSPHPHSDEERAAILANPGFGSHFTDHMVVIDYEEGKGWHNHRVVPYAPFSVEPASMVLHYGQAIFEGLKAYRHADGEIVTFRPTANAARFQSSADRMAMPRLSEEDFIDSIKELVTIDQEWVPQPGGEECLYLRPFMFATENGLGVHPAKKFTYVLIASPAGAYFSEGGIKPVTVWVSHEYVRACPGGTGAAKFAGNYAASLAAQDAASKTRL
;
A
#
# COMPACT_ATOMS: atom_id res chain seq x y z
N MET A 1 1.49 -21.80 26.43
CA MET A 1 1.82 -20.94 25.27
C MET A 1 1.68 -19.52 25.77
N PRO A 2 2.69 -18.65 25.64
CA PRO A 2 2.51 -17.24 25.95
C PRO A 2 1.45 -16.69 25.00
N MET A 3 0.45 -15.99 25.53
CA MET A 3 -0.51 -15.25 24.72
C MET A 3 0.28 -14.24 23.89
N ALA A 4 0.06 -14.23 22.57
CA ALA A 4 0.62 -13.21 21.69
C ALA A 4 0.21 -11.85 22.29
N GLN A 5 1.19 -11.00 22.59
CA GLN A 5 0.90 -9.63 22.99
C GLN A 5 0.39 -8.93 21.72
N HIS A 6 -0.89 -8.55 21.72
CA HIS A 6 -1.43 -7.68 20.67
C HIS A 6 -0.58 -6.42 20.62
N SER A 7 -0.06 -6.11 19.43
CA SER A 7 0.68 -4.87 19.21
C SER A 7 -0.26 -3.69 19.42
N THR A 8 -0.06 -2.93 20.48
CA THR A 8 -0.89 -1.76 20.74
C THR A 8 -0.39 -0.59 19.93
N PHE A 9 -1.22 -0.07 19.03
CA PHE A 9 -0.91 1.12 18.25
C PHE A 9 -1.06 2.38 19.11
N THR A 10 -0.07 3.27 19.04
CA THR A 10 -0.19 4.62 19.60
C THR A 10 -0.89 5.52 18.58
N ILE A 11 -1.99 6.14 18.97
CA ILE A 11 -2.82 6.96 18.08
C ILE A 11 -2.49 8.44 18.25
N HIS A 12 -2.01 9.07 17.19
CA HIS A 12 -1.79 10.50 17.07
C HIS A 12 -2.74 11.07 16.02
N ARG A 13 -3.85 11.68 16.48
CA ARG A 13 -4.85 12.26 15.57
C ARG A 13 -4.30 13.46 14.82
N SER A 14 -4.75 13.62 13.56
CA SER A 14 -4.45 14.82 12.78
C SER A 14 -4.97 16.07 13.50
N PRO A 15 -4.15 17.09 13.71
CA PRO A 15 -4.62 18.38 14.24
C PRO A 15 -5.43 19.18 13.21
N HIS A 16 -5.37 18.81 11.93
CA HIS A 16 -6.02 19.47 10.81
C HIS A 16 -6.63 18.43 9.86
N PRO A 17 -7.64 17.65 10.32
CA PRO A 17 -8.33 16.72 9.42
C PRO A 17 -9.15 17.51 8.41
N HIS A 18 -9.44 16.91 7.25
CA HIS A 18 -10.38 17.49 6.30
C HIS A 18 -11.75 17.70 6.96
N SER A 19 -12.38 18.83 6.64
CA SER A 19 -13.76 19.07 7.02
C SER A 19 -14.72 18.10 6.32
N ASP A 20 -15.95 17.99 6.84
CA ASP A 20 -16.98 17.15 6.23
C ASP A 20 -17.29 17.61 4.79
N GLU A 21 -17.23 18.91 4.53
CA GLU A 21 -17.48 19.51 3.22
C GLU A 21 -16.36 19.17 2.23
N GLU A 22 -15.10 19.32 2.64
CA GLU A 22 -13.93 18.96 1.81
C GLU A 22 -13.92 17.47 1.49
N ARG A 23 -14.16 16.61 2.49
CA ARG A 23 -14.25 15.17 2.31
C ARG A 23 -15.39 14.78 1.37
N ALA A 24 -16.58 15.36 1.55
CA ALA A 24 -17.72 15.11 0.68
C ALA A 24 -17.44 15.51 -0.78
N ALA A 25 -16.77 16.64 -1.02
CA ALA A 25 -16.36 17.08 -2.34
C ALA A 25 -15.38 16.10 -2.99
N ILE A 26 -14.42 15.57 -2.25
CA ILE A 26 -13.48 14.55 -2.73
C ILE A 26 -14.21 13.23 -3.03
N LEU A 27 -15.08 12.77 -2.12
CA LEU A 27 -15.83 11.52 -2.29
C LEU A 27 -16.83 11.56 -3.45
N ALA A 28 -17.28 12.74 -3.86
CA ALA A 28 -18.15 12.89 -5.04
C ALA A 28 -17.44 12.55 -6.37
N ASN A 29 -16.11 12.71 -6.43
CA ASN A 29 -15.31 12.34 -7.60
C ASN A 29 -13.87 12.01 -7.17
N PRO A 30 -13.63 10.88 -6.50
CA PRO A 30 -12.36 10.60 -5.84
C PRO A 30 -11.21 10.29 -6.81
N GLY A 31 -11.50 9.91 -8.06
CA GLY A 31 -10.46 9.43 -8.98
C GLY A 31 -9.81 8.16 -8.47
N PHE A 32 -8.49 8.00 -8.70
CA PHE A 32 -7.70 6.89 -8.16
C PHE A 32 -6.32 7.39 -7.71
N GLY A 33 -6.03 7.28 -6.40
CA GLY A 33 -4.72 7.58 -5.84
C GLY A 33 -4.29 9.05 -5.86
N SER A 34 -5.25 9.98 -6.02
CA SER A 34 -4.99 11.44 -6.07
C SER A 34 -5.26 12.14 -4.73
N HIS A 35 -6.11 11.54 -3.91
CA HIS A 35 -6.47 12.04 -2.58
C HIS A 35 -6.17 10.98 -1.55
N PHE A 36 -5.72 11.41 -0.37
CA PHE A 36 -5.39 10.51 0.73
C PHE A 36 -6.20 10.87 1.96
N THR A 37 -6.42 9.89 2.85
CA THR A 37 -7.12 10.10 4.11
C THR A 37 -6.25 10.89 5.10
N ASP A 38 -6.81 11.25 6.24
CA ASP A 38 -6.16 12.14 7.22
C ASP A 38 -5.02 11.48 8.00
N HIS A 39 -4.96 10.15 8.00
CA HIS A 39 -3.98 9.40 8.78
C HIS A 39 -3.25 8.34 7.94
N MET A 40 -2.17 7.84 8.50
CA MET A 40 -1.42 6.67 8.01
C MET A 40 -0.93 5.84 9.20
N VAL A 41 -0.73 4.54 8.96
CA VAL A 41 -0.05 3.66 9.92
C VAL A 41 1.42 3.61 9.59
N VAL A 42 2.26 3.59 10.62
CA VAL A 42 3.71 3.42 10.50
C VAL A 42 4.20 2.44 11.56
N ILE A 43 5.02 1.46 11.14
CA ILE A 43 5.70 0.50 12.02
C ILE A 43 7.16 0.43 11.62
N ASP A 44 8.07 0.50 12.56
CA ASP A 44 9.50 0.47 12.29
C ASP A 44 10.07 -0.93 12.57
N TYR A 45 11.10 -1.31 11.82
CA TYR A 45 11.85 -2.55 12.02
C TYR A 45 13.35 -2.25 12.11
N GLU A 46 14.01 -2.90 13.06
CA GLU A 46 15.47 -2.93 13.18
C GLU A 46 15.94 -4.36 13.50
N GLU A 47 16.97 -4.83 12.82
CA GLU A 47 17.56 -6.14 13.09
C GLU A 47 18.00 -6.24 14.56
N GLY A 48 17.65 -7.35 15.22
CA GLY A 48 17.89 -7.56 16.64
C GLY A 48 16.84 -6.97 17.58
N LYS A 49 16.03 -6.00 17.14
CA LYS A 49 14.91 -5.43 17.89
C LYS A 49 13.56 -5.94 17.39
N GLY A 50 13.46 -6.28 16.10
CA GLY A 50 12.21 -6.67 15.46
C GLY A 50 11.31 -5.49 15.13
N TRP A 51 10.02 -5.78 14.89
CA TRP A 51 8.97 -4.78 14.66
C TRP A 51 8.64 -4.04 15.96
N HIS A 52 8.56 -2.71 15.88
CA HIS A 52 8.32 -1.85 17.03
C HIS A 52 7.72 -0.51 16.62
N ASN A 53 7.35 0.31 17.61
CA ASN A 53 6.86 1.67 17.39
C ASN A 53 5.61 1.71 16.48
N HIS A 54 4.65 0.81 16.74
CA HIS A 54 3.37 0.75 16.03
C HIS A 54 2.57 2.01 16.31
N ARG A 55 2.25 2.79 15.28
CA ARG A 55 1.56 4.07 15.44
C ARG A 55 0.66 4.40 14.27
N VAL A 56 -0.43 5.07 14.58
CA VAL A 56 -1.25 5.82 13.63
C VAL A 56 -0.89 7.30 13.77
N VAL A 57 -0.54 7.94 12.68
CA VAL A 57 -0.08 9.33 12.67
C VAL A 57 -0.79 10.11 11.56
N PRO A 58 -0.81 11.45 11.60
CA PRO A 58 -1.30 12.25 10.49
C PRO A 58 -0.58 11.88 9.18
N TYR A 59 -1.32 11.85 8.07
CA TYR A 59 -0.73 11.69 6.75
C TYR A 59 0.22 12.85 6.46
N ALA A 60 1.50 12.55 6.22
CA ALA A 60 2.53 13.56 6.01
C ALA A 60 3.71 12.99 5.19
N PRO A 61 4.54 13.84 4.57
CA PRO A 61 5.78 13.43 3.94
C PRO A 61 6.73 12.72 4.91
N PHE A 62 7.50 11.76 4.39
CA PHE A 62 8.60 11.15 5.15
C PHE A 62 9.87 11.99 5.03
N SER A 63 10.63 12.05 6.11
CA SER A 63 12.04 12.46 6.06
C SER A 63 12.89 11.23 5.75
N VAL A 64 13.52 11.20 4.59
CA VAL A 64 14.35 10.09 4.12
C VAL A 64 15.76 10.64 3.84
N GLU A 65 16.77 10.04 4.48
CA GLU A 65 18.15 10.40 4.23
C GLU A 65 18.57 10.08 2.78
N PRO A 66 19.37 10.93 2.11
CA PRO A 66 19.81 10.67 0.74
C PRO A 66 20.56 9.33 0.57
N ALA A 67 21.20 8.83 1.61
CA ALA A 67 21.89 7.55 1.63
C ALA A 67 20.99 6.36 1.95
N SER A 68 19.68 6.54 2.08
CA SER A 68 18.75 5.44 2.34
C SER A 68 18.78 4.41 1.22
N MET A 69 18.97 3.14 1.56
CA MET A 69 19.19 2.05 0.60
C MET A 69 18.05 1.86 -0.38
N VAL A 70 16.81 2.22 -0.01
CA VAL A 70 15.68 2.16 -0.95
C VAL A 70 15.87 3.05 -2.17
N LEU A 71 16.51 4.21 -2.02
CA LEU A 71 16.75 5.16 -3.12
C LEU A 71 17.80 4.65 -4.12
N HIS A 72 18.67 3.73 -3.71
CA HIS A 72 19.75 3.21 -4.52
C HIS A 72 19.49 1.81 -5.06
N TYR A 73 18.87 0.94 -4.26
CA TYR A 73 18.70 -0.49 -4.59
C TYR A 73 17.24 -0.92 -4.68
N GLY A 74 16.30 0.00 -4.43
CA GLY A 74 14.88 -0.21 -4.67
C GLY A 74 14.23 -1.30 -3.80
N GLN A 75 14.83 -1.67 -2.66
CA GLN A 75 14.28 -2.73 -1.79
C GLN A 75 12.98 -2.24 -1.14
N ALA A 76 11.85 -2.44 -1.87
CA ALA A 76 10.51 -2.01 -1.49
C ALA A 76 9.45 -2.95 -2.04
N ILE A 77 8.49 -3.34 -1.20
CA ILE A 77 7.32 -4.16 -1.56
C ILE A 77 6.04 -3.44 -1.18
N PHE A 78 4.93 -3.82 -1.82
CA PHE A 78 3.64 -3.22 -1.50
C PHE A 78 2.48 -4.19 -1.74
N GLU A 79 1.31 -3.82 -1.23
CA GLU A 79 0.05 -4.49 -1.43
C GLU A 79 -1.03 -3.52 -1.86
N GLY A 80 -2.19 -4.05 -2.23
CA GLY A 80 -3.39 -3.27 -2.49
C GLY A 80 -4.61 -4.11 -2.20
N LEU A 81 -5.50 -3.56 -1.39
CA LEU A 81 -6.81 -4.12 -1.07
C LEU A 81 -7.81 -2.99 -0.89
N LYS A 82 -9.07 -3.33 -0.71
CA LYS A 82 -10.15 -2.36 -0.65
C LYS A 82 -10.99 -2.58 0.59
N ALA A 83 -11.47 -1.50 1.19
CA ALA A 83 -12.52 -1.51 2.20
C ALA A 83 -13.81 -0.93 1.60
N TYR A 84 -14.93 -1.59 1.91
CA TYR A 84 -16.25 -1.24 1.42
C TYR A 84 -17.19 -1.05 2.58
N ARG A 85 -18.11 -0.10 2.47
CA ARG A 85 -19.23 0.06 3.41
C ARG A 85 -20.45 -0.73 2.90
N HIS A 86 -20.99 -1.59 3.73
CA HIS A 86 -22.23 -2.30 3.48
C HIS A 86 -23.45 -1.43 3.81
N ALA A 87 -24.64 -1.85 3.34
CA ALA A 87 -25.89 -1.12 3.56
C ALA A 87 -26.29 -0.98 5.03
N ASP A 88 -25.84 -1.88 5.90
CA ASP A 88 -26.03 -1.85 7.35
C ASP A 88 -24.99 -0.96 8.08
N GLY A 89 -24.04 -0.35 7.32
CA GLY A 89 -22.99 0.50 7.84
C GLY A 89 -21.68 -0.22 8.21
N GLU A 90 -21.66 -1.56 8.19
CA GLU A 90 -20.43 -2.31 8.46
C GLU A 90 -19.37 -2.04 7.37
N ILE A 91 -18.11 -1.89 7.78
CA ILE A 91 -17.00 -1.74 6.85
C ILE A 91 -16.24 -3.06 6.78
N VAL A 92 -16.10 -3.59 5.57
CA VAL A 92 -15.52 -4.90 5.32
C VAL A 92 -14.37 -4.85 4.31
N THR A 93 -13.46 -5.82 4.41
CA THR A 93 -12.40 -6.08 3.43
C THR A 93 -12.51 -7.51 2.92
N PHE A 94 -12.14 -7.74 1.66
CA PHE A 94 -12.21 -9.09 1.08
C PHE A 94 -10.88 -9.83 1.26
N ARG A 95 -10.88 -10.90 2.08
CA ARG A 95 -9.77 -11.83 2.30
C ARG A 95 -8.41 -11.14 2.60
N PRO A 96 -8.32 -10.21 3.56
CA PRO A 96 -7.10 -9.46 3.81
C PRO A 96 -5.92 -10.34 4.25
N THR A 97 -6.17 -11.52 4.83
CA THR A 97 -5.15 -12.53 5.16
C THR A 97 -4.40 -13.04 3.92
N ALA A 98 -5.07 -13.15 2.76
CA ALA A 98 -4.40 -13.52 1.51
C ALA A 98 -3.42 -12.42 1.04
N ASN A 99 -3.73 -11.14 1.30
CA ASN A 99 -2.82 -10.03 1.04
C ASN A 99 -1.63 -10.06 2.01
N ALA A 100 -1.87 -10.31 3.30
CA ALA A 100 -0.82 -10.46 4.31
C ALA A 100 0.16 -11.60 3.93
N ALA A 101 -0.35 -12.76 3.55
CA ALA A 101 0.47 -13.90 3.12
C ALA A 101 1.30 -13.56 1.86
N ARG A 102 0.73 -12.84 0.87
CA ARG A 102 1.47 -12.39 -0.32
C ARG A 102 2.50 -11.32 0.02
N PHE A 103 2.20 -10.43 0.97
CA PHE A 103 3.17 -9.45 1.47
C PHE A 103 4.39 -10.13 2.08
N GLN A 104 4.18 -11.19 2.90
CA GLN A 104 5.26 -12.00 3.47
C GLN A 104 6.07 -12.72 2.40
N SER A 105 5.42 -13.34 1.40
CA SER A 105 6.14 -14.01 0.32
C SER A 105 6.96 -13.04 -0.53
N SER A 106 6.46 -11.81 -0.70
CA SER A 106 7.22 -10.73 -1.37
C SER A 106 8.41 -10.29 -0.53
N ALA A 107 8.25 -10.18 0.79
CA ALA A 107 9.33 -9.87 1.73
C ALA A 107 10.44 -10.92 1.66
N ASP A 108 10.10 -12.21 1.71
CA ASP A 108 11.07 -13.30 1.58
C ASP A 108 11.86 -13.21 0.29
N ARG A 109 11.17 -12.99 -0.85
CA ARG A 109 11.85 -12.90 -2.16
C ARG A 109 12.82 -11.73 -2.22
N MET A 110 12.53 -10.64 -1.49
CA MET A 110 13.33 -9.42 -1.47
C MET A 110 14.32 -9.35 -0.29
N ALA A 111 14.49 -10.45 0.45
CA ALA A 111 15.34 -10.49 1.66
C ALA A 111 14.97 -9.38 2.67
N MET A 112 13.67 -9.21 2.92
CA MET A 112 13.10 -8.25 3.86
C MET A 112 12.45 -8.98 5.04
N PRO A 113 12.30 -8.35 6.21
CA PRO A 113 11.64 -8.98 7.36
C PRO A 113 10.15 -9.24 7.07
N ARG A 114 9.64 -10.38 7.54
CA ARG A 114 8.21 -10.63 7.51
C ARG A 114 7.51 -9.77 8.56
N LEU A 115 6.51 -9.01 8.16
CA LEU A 115 5.52 -8.47 9.07
C LEU A 115 4.54 -9.60 9.42
N SER A 116 4.09 -9.70 10.67
CA SER A 116 3.11 -10.70 11.05
C SER A 116 1.77 -10.48 10.34
N GLU A 117 0.99 -11.55 10.11
CA GLU A 117 -0.37 -11.39 9.56
C GLU A 117 -1.24 -10.57 10.53
N GLU A 118 -1.02 -10.72 11.83
CA GLU A 118 -1.71 -9.98 12.88
C GLU A 118 -1.43 -8.48 12.77
N ASP A 119 -0.16 -8.05 12.75
CA ASP A 119 0.21 -6.64 12.58
C ASP A 119 -0.32 -6.05 11.27
N PHE A 120 -0.29 -6.83 10.19
CA PHE A 120 -0.84 -6.41 8.90
C PHE A 120 -2.35 -6.16 8.99
N ILE A 121 -3.11 -7.08 9.59
CA ILE A 121 -4.57 -6.95 9.74
C ILE A 121 -4.94 -5.85 10.74
N ASP A 122 -4.22 -5.76 11.85
CA ASP A 122 -4.50 -4.74 12.87
C ASP A 122 -4.17 -3.35 12.36
N SER A 123 -3.11 -3.18 11.54
CA SER A 123 -2.85 -1.91 10.85
C SER A 123 -4.03 -1.44 9.99
N ILE A 124 -4.69 -2.38 9.30
CA ILE A 124 -5.88 -2.08 8.49
C ILE A 124 -7.06 -1.65 9.39
N LYS A 125 -7.33 -2.40 10.46
CA LYS A 125 -8.41 -2.09 11.40
C LYS A 125 -8.22 -0.70 12.00
N GLU A 126 -7.02 -0.40 12.49
CA GLU A 126 -6.71 0.89 13.11
C GLU A 126 -6.90 2.06 12.15
N LEU A 127 -6.34 1.97 10.93
CA LEU A 127 -6.48 3.03 9.94
C LEU A 127 -7.93 3.21 9.48
N VAL A 128 -8.62 2.12 9.15
CA VAL A 128 -10.01 2.18 8.70
C VAL A 128 -10.95 2.68 9.80
N THR A 129 -10.68 2.34 11.06
CA THR A 129 -11.48 2.82 12.19
C THR A 129 -11.34 4.33 12.40
N ILE A 130 -10.11 4.86 12.34
CA ILE A 130 -9.89 6.29 12.57
C ILE A 130 -10.39 7.13 11.39
N ASP A 131 -10.27 6.63 10.17
CA ASP A 131 -10.62 7.30 8.91
C ASP A 131 -11.92 6.73 8.29
N GLN A 132 -12.81 6.16 9.08
CA GLN A 132 -14.02 5.49 8.59
C GLN A 132 -14.92 6.38 7.72
N GLU A 133 -14.93 7.69 7.97
CA GLU A 133 -15.73 8.64 7.19
C GLU A 133 -15.23 8.83 5.74
N TRP A 134 -14.01 8.34 5.45
CA TRP A 134 -13.45 8.30 4.11
C TRP A 134 -13.88 7.08 3.29
N VAL A 135 -14.56 6.09 3.91
CA VAL A 135 -15.11 4.94 3.20
C VAL A 135 -16.39 5.37 2.49
N PRO A 136 -16.45 5.31 1.14
CA PRO A 136 -17.62 5.74 0.38
C PRO A 136 -18.92 5.06 0.82
N GLN A 137 -20.05 5.73 0.60
CA GLN A 137 -21.37 5.18 0.88
C GLN A 137 -21.66 3.98 -0.03
N PRO A 138 -22.47 3.00 0.42
CA PRO A 138 -22.81 1.83 -0.39
C PRO A 138 -23.67 2.20 -1.60
N GLY A 139 -23.52 1.44 -2.70
CA GLY A 139 -24.38 1.57 -3.88
C GLY A 139 -23.64 1.63 -5.22
N GLY A 140 -22.32 1.74 -5.21
CA GLY A 140 -21.49 1.74 -6.41
C GLY A 140 -20.26 0.84 -6.30
N GLU A 141 -19.30 1.07 -7.17
CA GLU A 141 -17.98 0.38 -7.16
C GLU A 141 -16.92 1.14 -6.34
N GLU A 142 -17.29 2.31 -5.80
CA GLU A 142 -16.43 3.16 -5.00
C GLU A 142 -15.99 2.42 -3.73
N CYS A 143 -14.78 2.68 -3.31
CA CYS A 143 -14.17 2.02 -2.16
C CYS A 143 -13.11 2.91 -1.51
N LEU A 144 -12.69 2.55 -0.32
CA LEU A 144 -11.44 3.04 0.24
C LEU A 144 -10.31 2.07 -0.17
N TYR A 145 -9.42 2.51 -1.04
CA TYR A 145 -8.25 1.74 -1.45
C TYR A 145 -7.16 1.84 -0.38
N LEU A 146 -6.66 0.69 0.07
CA LEU A 146 -5.64 0.55 1.09
C LEU A 146 -4.32 0.15 0.43
N ARG A 147 -3.24 0.89 0.72
CA ARG A 147 -1.90 0.69 0.17
C ARG A 147 -0.89 0.40 1.28
N PRO A 148 -0.79 -0.86 1.75
CA PRO A 148 0.35 -1.30 2.56
C PRO A 148 1.62 -1.32 1.72
N PHE A 149 2.73 -0.83 2.27
CA PHE A 149 4.05 -0.96 1.65
C PHE A 149 5.15 -0.98 2.72
N MET A 150 6.30 -1.51 2.35
CA MET A 150 7.48 -1.56 3.21
C MET A 150 8.71 -1.26 2.37
N PHE A 151 9.64 -0.50 2.92
CA PHE A 151 10.86 -0.10 2.23
C PHE A 151 12.05 -0.04 3.18
N ALA A 152 13.27 -0.22 2.63
CA ALA A 152 14.50 -0.14 3.37
C ALA A 152 14.82 1.30 3.78
N THR A 153 15.07 1.50 5.07
CA THR A 153 15.43 2.80 5.67
C THR A 153 16.84 2.83 6.24
N GLU A 154 17.62 1.75 6.10
CA GLU A 154 19.03 1.75 6.43
C GLU A 154 19.80 2.73 5.52
N ASN A 155 20.74 3.47 6.10
CA ASN A 155 21.61 4.39 5.37
C ASN A 155 22.93 3.72 5.03
N GLY A 156 23.28 3.71 3.75
CA GLY A 156 24.52 3.12 3.27
C GLY A 156 24.53 2.90 1.76
N LEU A 157 25.73 2.84 1.18
CA LEU A 157 25.92 2.59 -0.25
C LEU A 157 26.47 1.18 -0.55
N GLY A 158 26.60 0.34 0.48
CA GLY A 158 26.97 -1.06 0.31
C GLY A 158 25.79 -1.90 -0.17
N VAL A 159 26.01 -2.81 -1.11
CA VAL A 159 24.95 -3.71 -1.63
C VAL A 159 24.84 -4.94 -0.73
N HIS A 160 23.84 -4.96 0.12
CA HIS A 160 23.46 -6.08 0.99
C HIS A 160 21.99 -5.95 1.39
N PRO A 161 21.33 -7.01 1.93
CA PRO A 161 20.01 -6.87 2.51
C PRO A 161 20.02 -5.85 3.65
N ALA A 162 19.12 -4.87 3.61
CA ALA A 162 19.05 -3.84 4.65
C ALA A 162 18.64 -4.45 6.00
N LYS A 163 19.02 -3.77 7.09
CA LYS A 163 18.73 -4.17 8.48
C LYS A 163 17.69 -3.29 9.14
N LYS A 164 17.27 -2.19 8.47
CA LYS A 164 16.24 -1.28 8.94
C LYS A 164 15.20 -1.08 7.85
N PHE A 165 13.92 -1.15 8.26
CA PHE A 165 12.77 -0.99 7.37
C PHE A 165 11.68 -0.20 8.05
N THR A 166 10.82 0.41 7.23
CA THR A 166 9.57 1.00 7.70
C THR A 166 8.42 0.40 6.90
N TYR A 167 7.43 -0.14 7.62
CA TYR A 167 6.13 -0.49 7.06
C TYR A 167 5.19 0.69 7.20
N VAL A 168 4.40 0.92 6.16
CA VAL A 168 3.42 2.01 6.11
C VAL A 168 2.13 1.50 5.48
N LEU A 169 1.01 1.97 6.02
CA LEU A 169 -0.30 1.82 5.37
C LEU A 169 -0.90 3.20 5.16
N ILE A 170 -1.20 3.53 3.92
CA ILE A 170 -1.95 4.72 3.51
C ILE A 170 -3.27 4.32 2.87
N ALA A 171 -4.24 5.22 2.87
CA ALA A 171 -5.54 5.00 2.28
C ALA A 171 -5.94 6.14 1.34
N SER A 172 -6.71 5.79 0.31
CA SER A 172 -7.18 6.72 -0.72
C SER A 172 -8.59 6.34 -1.16
N PRO A 173 -9.58 7.23 -1.11
CA PRO A 173 -10.86 6.96 -1.72
C PRO A 173 -10.67 6.76 -3.22
N ALA A 174 -11.37 5.79 -3.79
CA ALA A 174 -11.25 5.42 -5.19
C ALA A 174 -12.63 5.28 -5.81
N GLY A 175 -12.80 5.86 -6.99
CA GLY A 175 -13.98 5.69 -7.83
C GLY A 175 -14.01 4.33 -8.54
N ALA A 176 -15.02 4.13 -9.36
CA ALA A 176 -15.11 2.98 -10.24
C ALA A 176 -13.90 2.95 -11.18
N TYR A 177 -13.27 1.78 -11.31
CA TYR A 177 -12.10 1.62 -12.20
C TYR A 177 -12.49 1.82 -13.68
N PHE A 178 -13.66 1.39 -14.06
CA PHE A 178 -14.26 1.61 -15.38
C PHE A 178 -15.38 2.64 -15.24
N SER A 179 -15.08 3.91 -15.54
CA SER A 179 -16.09 4.96 -15.59
C SER A 179 -17.10 4.67 -16.69
N GLU A 180 -18.40 4.78 -16.37
CA GLU A 180 -19.57 4.69 -17.24
C GLU A 180 -19.91 3.30 -17.82
N GLY A 181 -20.85 2.62 -17.18
CA GLY A 181 -21.74 1.69 -17.86
C GLY A 181 -21.22 0.28 -18.16
N GLY A 182 -20.43 -0.33 -17.29
CA GLY A 182 -20.09 -1.75 -17.38
C GLY A 182 -18.67 -2.05 -17.85
N ILE A 183 -18.36 -3.34 -17.96
CA ILE A 183 -17.05 -3.84 -18.38
C ILE A 183 -16.81 -3.46 -19.85
N LYS A 184 -15.78 -2.63 -20.10
CA LYS A 184 -15.37 -2.27 -21.47
C LYS A 184 -14.15 -3.12 -21.88
N PRO A 185 -14.09 -3.61 -23.14
CA PRO A 185 -12.91 -4.27 -23.65
C PRO A 185 -11.72 -3.31 -23.69
N VAL A 186 -10.52 -3.83 -23.43
CA VAL A 186 -9.28 -3.06 -23.53
C VAL A 186 -8.42 -3.62 -24.64
N THR A 187 -7.69 -2.74 -25.32
CA THR A 187 -6.67 -3.13 -26.30
C THR A 187 -5.36 -3.42 -25.56
N VAL A 188 -4.74 -4.54 -25.87
CA VAL A 188 -3.47 -4.97 -25.24
C VAL A 188 -2.39 -5.01 -26.31
N TRP A 189 -1.29 -4.30 -26.08
CA TRP A 189 -0.08 -4.42 -26.86
C TRP A 189 0.84 -5.50 -26.31
N VAL A 190 1.28 -6.44 -27.16
CA VAL A 190 2.19 -7.50 -26.77
C VAL A 190 3.62 -7.07 -27.09
N SER A 191 4.43 -6.87 -26.03
CA SER A 191 5.85 -6.56 -26.16
C SER A 191 6.67 -7.83 -26.41
N HIS A 192 7.55 -7.79 -27.42
CA HIS A 192 8.55 -8.83 -27.69
C HIS A 192 9.96 -8.46 -27.23
N GLU A 193 10.16 -7.21 -26.81
CA GLU A 193 11.47 -6.67 -26.42
C GLU A 193 11.63 -6.60 -24.89
N TYR A 194 10.54 -6.22 -24.18
CA TYR A 194 10.56 -6.01 -22.74
C TYR A 194 9.95 -7.17 -21.99
N VAL A 195 10.69 -7.69 -21.01
CA VAL A 195 10.26 -8.81 -20.15
C VAL A 195 10.07 -8.34 -18.72
N ARG A 196 8.84 -8.43 -18.22
CA ARG A 196 8.53 -8.08 -16.83
C ARG A 196 8.95 -9.16 -15.83
N ALA A 197 8.81 -10.43 -16.19
CA ALA A 197 9.05 -11.58 -15.33
C ALA A 197 9.73 -12.70 -16.10
N CYS A 198 10.76 -13.31 -15.48
CA CYS A 198 11.48 -14.45 -16.03
C CYS A 198 11.73 -15.49 -14.92
N PRO A 199 12.06 -16.75 -15.28
CA PRO A 199 12.46 -17.76 -14.30
C PRO A 199 13.62 -17.28 -13.42
N GLY A 200 13.50 -17.45 -12.08
CA GLY A 200 14.50 -16.97 -11.11
C GLY A 200 14.46 -15.46 -10.83
N GLY A 201 13.68 -14.69 -11.59
CA GLY A 201 13.48 -13.25 -11.38
C GLY A 201 12.54 -12.91 -10.22
N THR A 202 12.12 -11.64 -10.15
CA THR A 202 11.29 -11.09 -9.06
C THR A 202 9.80 -11.05 -9.41
N GLY A 203 9.39 -11.62 -10.55
CA GLY A 203 8.03 -11.47 -11.11
C GLY A 203 6.90 -11.94 -10.20
N ALA A 204 7.14 -12.89 -9.30
CA ALA A 204 6.15 -13.40 -8.34
C ALA A 204 6.03 -12.51 -7.08
N ALA A 205 7.00 -11.65 -6.79
CA ALA A 205 6.93 -10.68 -5.70
C ALA A 205 6.18 -9.41 -6.13
N LYS A 206 5.43 -8.81 -5.22
CA LYS A 206 4.84 -7.49 -5.44
C LYS A 206 5.87 -6.41 -5.09
N PHE A 207 6.90 -6.34 -5.91
CA PHE A 207 8.13 -5.55 -5.75
C PHE A 207 8.12 -4.31 -6.63
N ALA A 208 8.49 -3.17 -6.09
CA ALA A 208 8.46 -1.87 -6.78
C ALA A 208 9.23 -1.87 -8.11
N GLY A 209 10.39 -2.54 -8.15
CA GLY A 209 11.22 -2.65 -9.35
C GLY A 209 10.54 -3.36 -10.54
N ASN A 210 9.62 -4.29 -10.30
CA ASN A 210 8.84 -4.91 -11.38
C ASN A 210 7.97 -3.91 -12.12
N TYR A 211 7.47 -2.90 -11.41
CA TYR A 211 6.63 -1.85 -11.97
C TYR A 211 7.48 -0.80 -12.68
N ALA A 212 8.61 -0.40 -12.10
CA ALA A 212 9.57 0.48 -12.76
C ALA A 212 10.06 -0.13 -14.10
N ALA A 213 10.39 -1.42 -14.12
CA ALA A 213 10.81 -2.12 -15.33
C ALA A 213 9.72 -2.19 -16.43
N SER A 214 8.43 -2.04 -16.08
CA SER A 214 7.33 -2.04 -17.06
C SER A 214 7.10 -0.69 -17.74
N LEU A 215 7.68 0.41 -17.24
CA LEU A 215 7.39 1.76 -17.73
C LEU A 215 7.87 1.98 -19.17
N ALA A 216 9.00 1.39 -19.56
CA ALA A 216 9.48 1.47 -20.94
C ALA A 216 8.51 0.82 -21.93
N ALA A 217 7.93 -0.34 -21.56
CA ALA A 217 6.92 -0.99 -22.38
C ALA A 217 5.62 -0.17 -22.46
N GLN A 218 5.20 0.47 -21.36
CA GLN A 218 4.02 1.34 -21.34
C GLN A 218 4.23 2.58 -22.23
N ASP A 219 5.41 3.22 -22.13
CA ASP A 219 5.77 4.36 -22.98
C ASP A 219 5.79 3.99 -24.46
N ALA A 220 6.36 2.83 -24.80
CA ALA A 220 6.34 2.31 -26.18
C ALA A 220 4.91 2.06 -26.68
N ALA A 221 4.06 1.42 -25.87
CA ALA A 221 2.66 1.16 -26.19
C ALA A 221 1.87 2.45 -26.43
N SER A 222 2.06 3.48 -25.60
CA SER A 222 1.38 4.77 -25.75
C SER A 222 1.70 5.50 -27.08
N LYS A 223 2.87 5.24 -27.66
CA LYS A 223 3.31 5.80 -28.94
C LYS A 223 2.78 5.06 -30.16
N THR A 224 2.23 3.85 -29.99
CA THR A 224 1.73 3.02 -31.10
C THR A 224 0.30 3.36 -31.55
N ARG A 225 -0.38 4.36 -30.95
CA ARG A 225 -1.75 4.79 -31.29
C ARG A 225 -2.75 3.61 -31.38
N LEU A 226 -2.77 2.77 -30.38
CA LEU A 226 -3.76 1.70 -30.22
C LEU A 226 -4.99 2.20 -29.47
#